data_298bd8057c615713818962044b83aad8
#
_entry.id   298bd8057c615713818962044b83aad8
#
_cell.length_a   1.000
_cell.length_b   1.000
_cell.length_c   1.000
_cell.angle_alpha   90.00
_cell.angle_beta   90.00
_cell.angle_gamma   90.00
#
_symmetry.space_group_name_H-M   'P 1'
#
loop_
_entity.id
_entity.type
_entity.pdbx_description
1 polymer ?
#
loop_
_entity_poly.entity_id
_entity_poly.type
_entity_poly.pdbx_seq_one_letter_code
_entity_poly.pdbx_strand_id
1 'polypeptide(L)'
;MTMHRPATILALAGLLAAWPAAAVAQSSPGRFELGVQVTSAVLSEFDETDLGFGGRLAWNPAGIIGIEAEINEYPEDLIFSGNRVEGLFGITVGPRFDRVRPFAKLRSGFLSVSEARRPFACVLIYPPPLSCELASGQTLALFDFGGGVEVSTTQKTFVRVEAGDRLVRYPGPVIDRSGMVHDDSFFGHDFRFAVGAGLRF
;
A
#
# COMPACT_ATOMS: atom_id res chain seq x y z
N MET A 1 -6.49 -0.85 39.30
CA MET A 1 -7.33 -0.28 38.22
C MET A 1 -6.87 1.14 37.96
N THR A 2 -6.00 1.38 37.02
CA THR A 2 -5.46 2.70 36.67
C THR A 2 -5.87 3.02 35.24
N MET A 3 -6.82 3.93 35.11
CA MET A 3 -7.29 4.48 33.83
C MET A 3 -6.17 5.32 33.20
N HIS A 4 -5.61 4.87 32.09
CA HIS A 4 -4.70 5.68 31.27
C HIS A 4 -5.49 6.58 30.32
N ARG A 5 -5.10 7.85 30.31
CA ARG A 5 -5.76 9.00 29.68
C ARG A 5 -5.54 9.03 28.15
N PRO A 6 -6.56 9.30 27.34
CA PRO A 6 -6.42 9.48 25.88
C PRO A 6 -6.11 10.94 25.50
N ALA A 7 -5.17 11.59 26.17
CA ALA A 7 -4.89 13.02 25.93
C ALA A 7 -3.77 13.29 24.91
N THR A 8 -3.02 12.29 24.50
CA THR A 8 -1.80 12.47 23.68
C THR A 8 -2.04 12.44 22.17
N ILE A 9 -3.16 11.89 21.71
CA ILE A 9 -3.44 11.74 20.26
C ILE A 9 -3.98 13.04 19.64
N LEU A 10 -4.64 13.88 20.41
CA LEU A 10 -5.19 15.16 19.90
C LEU A 10 -4.12 16.24 19.66
N ALA A 11 -2.95 16.12 20.27
CA ALA A 11 -1.88 17.11 20.11
C ALA A 11 -1.13 17.01 18.77
N LEU A 12 -1.10 15.83 18.14
CA LEU A 12 -0.42 15.64 16.85
C LEU A 12 -1.24 16.14 15.65
N ALA A 13 -2.57 16.11 15.74
CA ALA A 13 -3.46 16.60 14.68
C ALA A 13 -3.48 18.14 14.58
N GLY A 14 -3.20 18.84 15.68
CA GLY A 14 -3.17 20.31 15.72
C GLY A 14 -1.93 20.95 15.11
N LEU A 15 -0.81 20.24 15.05
CA LEU A 15 0.45 20.79 14.51
C LEU A 15 0.50 20.84 12.97
N LEU A 16 -0.34 20.07 12.28
CA LEU A 16 -0.41 20.05 10.81
C LEU A 16 -1.26 21.19 10.22
N ALA A 17 -2.07 21.87 11.04
CA ALA A 17 -3.01 22.90 10.56
C ALA A 17 -2.44 24.33 10.55
N ALA A 18 -1.24 24.58 11.08
CA ALA A 18 -0.72 25.93 11.30
C ALA A 18 0.48 26.33 10.42
N TRP A 19 0.66 25.68 9.24
CA TRP A 19 1.70 26.15 8.32
C TRP A 19 1.15 27.20 7.35
N PRO A 20 1.76 28.42 7.33
CA PRO A 20 1.38 29.45 6.36
C PRO A 20 1.69 28.93 4.96
N ALA A 21 0.70 28.99 4.09
CA ALA A 21 0.85 28.74 2.65
C ALA A 21 1.72 29.85 2.03
N ALA A 22 3.02 29.78 2.21
CA ALA A 22 3.96 30.53 1.41
C ALA A 22 3.97 29.89 0.01
N ALA A 23 3.04 30.29 -0.84
CA ALA A 23 3.04 29.97 -2.26
C ALA A 23 4.23 30.69 -2.90
N VAL A 24 5.39 30.09 -2.85
CA VAL A 24 6.53 30.49 -3.68
C VAL A 24 6.20 30.01 -5.09
N ALA A 25 6.06 30.95 -6.02
CA ALA A 25 5.94 30.71 -7.45
C ALA A 25 7.23 30.03 -7.94
N GLN A 26 7.26 28.71 -7.84
CA GLN A 26 8.33 27.88 -8.41
C GLN A 26 7.93 27.49 -9.83
N SER A 27 8.91 27.50 -10.73
CA SER A 27 8.78 26.92 -12.07
C SER A 27 8.04 25.61 -11.99
N SER A 28 6.90 25.51 -12.68
CA SER A 28 5.98 24.37 -12.58
C SER A 28 6.74 23.07 -12.71
N PRO A 29 6.86 22.26 -11.64
CA PRO A 29 7.44 20.95 -11.77
C PRO A 29 6.61 20.16 -12.77
N GLY A 30 7.23 19.27 -13.54
CA GLY A 30 6.55 18.46 -14.54
C GLY A 30 5.27 17.85 -13.94
N ARG A 31 4.18 17.92 -14.70
CA ARG A 31 2.85 17.47 -14.23
C ARG A 31 2.72 15.96 -14.17
N PHE A 32 3.55 15.26 -14.93
CA PHE A 32 3.55 13.80 -14.98
C PHE A 32 4.81 13.23 -14.34
N GLU A 33 4.64 12.13 -13.65
CA GLU A 33 5.72 11.37 -13.03
C GLU A 33 5.61 9.91 -13.45
N LEU A 34 6.73 9.32 -13.83
CA LEU A 34 6.88 7.89 -14.06
C LEU A 34 7.98 7.36 -13.14
N GLY A 35 7.70 6.30 -12.42
CA GLY A 35 8.65 5.72 -11.46
C GLY A 35 8.63 4.20 -11.47
N VAL A 36 9.71 3.65 -10.95
CA VAL A 36 9.84 2.23 -10.62
C VAL A 36 10.11 2.11 -9.11
N GLN A 37 9.74 0.98 -8.54
CA GLN A 37 9.87 0.78 -7.10
C GLN A 37 10.07 -0.69 -6.73
N VAL A 38 10.68 -0.87 -5.56
CA VAL A 38 10.69 -2.13 -4.82
C VAL A 38 9.75 -1.95 -3.64
N THR A 39 8.89 -2.91 -3.41
CA THR A 39 7.89 -2.90 -2.34
C THR A 39 8.05 -4.14 -1.47
N SER A 40 7.73 -4.00 -0.20
CA SER A 40 7.66 -5.09 0.76
C SER A 40 6.30 -5.02 1.45
N ALA A 41 5.63 -6.15 1.57
CA ALA A 41 4.37 -6.29 2.29
C ALA A 41 4.50 -7.34 3.39
N VAL A 42 4.27 -6.94 4.63
CA VAL A 42 4.19 -7.85 5.77
C VAL A 42 2.75 -8.27 5.92
N LEU A 43 2.47 -9.53 5.60
CA LEU A 43 1.14 -10.14 5.59
C LEU A 43 0.81 -10.62 7.00
N SER A 44 -0.04 -9.90 7.73
CA SER A 44 -0.38 -10.25 9.12
C SER A 44 -1.10 -11.60 9.22
N GLU A 45 -1.95 -11.94 8.25
CA GLU A 45 -2.69 -13.20 8.23
C GLU A 45 -1.81 -14.43 7.99
N PHE A 46 -0.59 -14.24 7.47
CA PHE A 46 0.33 -15.33 7.14
C PHE A 46 1.66 -15.26 7.85
N ASP A 47 1.95 -14.14 8.57
CA ASP A 47 3.23 -13.85 9.23
C ASP A 47 4.43 -13.97 8.27
N GLU A 48 4.22 -13.51 7.05
CA GLU A 48 5.20 -13.52 5.98
C GLU A 48 5.47 -12.14 5.46
N THR A 49 6.64 -12.00 4.84
CA THR A 49 7.05 -10.77 4.18
C THR A 49 7.32 -11.06 2.72
N ASP A 50 6.53 -10.43 1.87
CA ASP A 50 6.71 -10.47 0.44
C ASP A 50 7.54 -9.32 -0.06
N LEU A 51 8.39 -9.62 -1.03
CA LEU A 51 9.11 -8.63 -1.82
C LEU A 51 8.54 -8.58 -3.23
N GLY A 52 8.29 -7.36 -3.70
CA GLY A 52 7.77 -7.11 -5.03
C GLY A 52 8.50 -5.97 -5.72
N PHE A 53 8.23 -5.82 -6.98
CA PHE A 53 8.68 -4.69 -7.79
C PHE A 53 7.53 -4.18 -8.64
N GLY A 54 7.60 -2.90 -8.99
CA GLY A 54 6.50 -2.32 -9.73
C GLY A 54 6.82 -1.01 -10.40
N GLY A 55 5.79 -0.48 -11.05
CA GLY A 55 5.81 0.81 -11.71
C GLY A 55 4.69 1.72 -11.22
N ARG A 56 4.94 3.01 -11.29
CA ARG A 56 4.01 4.05 -10.88
C ARG A 56 3.92 5.14 -11.93
N LEU A 57 2.72 5.57 -12.21
CA LEU A 57 2.39 6.75 -12.99
C LEU A 57 1.63 7.73 -12.10
N ALA A 58 2.03 9.00 -12.10
CA ALA A 58 1.30 10.02 -11.36
C ALA A 58 1.07 11.27 -12.23
N TRP A 59 -0.05 11.91 -11.98
CA TRP A 59 -0.42 13.21 -12.52
C TRP A 59 -0.66 14.20 -11.38
N ASN A 60 0.05 15.31 -11.40
CA ASN A 60 -0.02 16.36 -10.39
C ASN A 60 -0.77 17.59 -10.95
N PRO A 61 -2.12 17.63 -10.90
CA PRO A 61 -2.91 18.76 -11.41
C PRO A 61 -2.67 20.05 -10.62
N ALA A 62 -2.37 19.91 -9.34
CA ALA A 62 -2.04 21.02 -8.44
C ALA A 62 -0.79 20.66 -7.63
N GLY A 63 -0.05 21.64 -7.16
CA GLY A 63 1.23 21.43 -6.48
C GLY A 63 1.16 20.57 -5.20
N ILE A 64 -0.02 20.43 -4.60
CA ILE A 64 -0.26 19.68 -3.35
C ILE A 64 -1.01 18.37 -3.57
N ILE A 65 -1.66 18.18 -4.72
CA ILE A 65 -2.48 17.01 -5.02
C ILE A 65 -1.86 16.24 -6.18
N GLY A 66 -1.71 14.94 -6.02
CA GLY A 66 -1.37 13.99 -7.07
C GLY A 66 -2.44 12.92 -7.21
N ILE A 67 -2.70 12.50 -8.44
CA ILE A 67 -3.47 11.30 -8.78
C ILE A 67 -2.48 10.28 -9.26
N GLU A 68 -2.48 9.07 -8.72
CA GLU A 68 -1.49 8.06 -9.07
C GLU A 68 -2.12 6.70 -9.33
N ALA A 69 -1.51 5.97 -10.25
CA ALA A 69 -1.75 4.58 -10.54
C ALA A 69 -0.45 3.80 -10.36
N GLU A 70 -0.55 2.61 -9.81
CA GLU A 70 0.58 1.77 -9.47
C GLU A 70 0.25 0.32 -9.80
N ILE A 71 1.22 -0.41 -10.28
CA ILE A 71 1.16 -1.85 -10.46
C ILE A 71 2.41 -2.48 -9.87
N ASN A 72 2.23 -3.52 -9.06
CA ASN A 72 3.31 -4.26 -8.42
C ASN A 72 3.14 -5.75 -8.69
N GLU A 73 4.25 -6.44 -8.87
CA GLU A 73 4.32 -7.88 -8.95
C GLU A 73 5.14 -8.40 -7.78
N TYR A 74 4.62 -9.42 -7.12
CA TYR A 74 5.28 -10.17 -6.06
C TYR A 74 5.54 -11.57 -6.61
N PRO A 75 6.76 -11.80 -7.15
CA PRO A 75 7.13 -13.10 -7.70
C PRO A 75 7.36 -14.10 -6.58
N GLU A 76 6.87 -15.31 -6.75
CA GLU A 76 7.06 -16.45 -5.86
C GLU A 76 6.77 -16.21 -4.37
N ASP A 77 5.55 -16.45 -4.03
CA ASP A 77 5.11 -16.62 -2.66
C ASP A 77 5.62 -17.97 -2.10
N LEU A 78 6.23 -17.93 -0.92
CA LEU A 78 6.73 -19.13 -0.25
C LEU A 78 5.60 -20.07 0.17
N ILE A 79 4.41 -19.56 0.47
CA ILE A 79 3.24 -20.35 0.87
C ILE A 79 2.56 -20.97 -0.36
N PHE A 80 2.21 -20.15 -1.35
CA PHE A 80 1.31 -20.57 -2.44
C PHE A 80 2.05 -20.92 -3.73
N SER A 81 3.35 -20.62 -3.83
CA SER A 81 4.15 -20.80 -5.05
C SER A 81 3.49 -20.19 -6.30
N GLY A 82 2.68 -19.16 -6.10
CA GLY A 82 1.97 -18.41 -7.11
C GLY A 82 2.46 -16.97 -7.20
N ASN A 83 2.27 -16.30 -8.33
CA ASN A 83 2.55 -14.87 -8.46
C ASN A 83 1.36 -14.07 -7.91
N ARG A 84 1.65 -12.93 -7.29
CA ARG A 84 0.63 -11.96 -6.93
C ARG A 84 0.86 -10.67 -7.69
N VAL A 85 -0.23 -10.10 -8.21
CA VAL A 85 -0.22 -8.81 -8.89
C VAL A 85 -1.15 -7.87 -8.16
N GLU A 86 -0.62 -6.73 -7.75
CA GLU A 86 -1.34 -5.66 -7.09
C GLU A 86 -1.51 -4.49 -8.05
N GLY A 87 -2.73 -3.99 -8.18
CA GLY A 87 -3.02 -2.76 -8.90
C GLY A 87 -3.67 -1.76 -7.95
N LEU A 88 -3.13 -0.54 -7.88
CA LEU A 88 -3.58 0.54 -7.00
C LEU A 88 -3.86 1.80 -7.79
N PHE A 89 -4.91 2.52 -7.41
CA PHE A 89 -5.25 3.82 -7.94
C PHE A 89 -5.76 4.72 -6.80
N GLY A 90 -5.33 5.99 -6.78
CA GLY A 90 -5.77 6.90 -5.75
C GLY A 90 -5.12 8.26 -5.80
N ILE A 91 -5.09 8.90 -4.64
CA ILE A 91 -4.61 10.26 -4.48
C ILE A 91 -3.47 10.34 -3.48
N THR A 92 -2.59 11.32 -3.71
CA THR A 92 -1.59 11.78 -2.74
C THR A 92 -1.80 13.25 -2.46
N VAL A 93 -1.64 13.63 -1.20
CA VAL A 93 -1.76 15.02 -0.77
C VAL A 93 -0.54 15.39 0.07
N GLY A 94 0.15 16.45 -0.32
CA GLY A 94 1.30 16.91 0.45
C GLY A 94 1.95 18.14 -0.16
N PRO A 95 2.38 19.08 0.70
CA PRO A 95 3.07 20.28 0.27
C PRO A 95 4.46 19.94 -0.28
N ARG A 96 4.95 20.75 -1.20
CA ARG A 96 6.31 20.63 -1.75
C ARG A 96 7.19 21.74 -1.16
N PHE A 97 8.27 21.33 -0.49
CA PHE A 97 9.26 22.23 0.08
C PHE A 97 10.56 22.07 -0.68
N ASP A 98 10.90 23.00 -1.56
CA ASP A 98 12.11 22.95 -2.37
C ASP A 98 12.32 21.56 -3.01
N ARG A 99 13.17 20.73 -2.40
CA ARG A 99 13.50 19.39 -2.90
C ARG A 99 12.73 18.26 -2.22
N VAL A 100 11.99 18.54 -1.16
CA VAL A 100 11.32 17.53 -0.33
C VAL A 100 9.81 17.69 -0.42
N ARG A 101 9.11 16.59 -0.63
CA ARG A 101 7.64 16.52 -0.59
C ARG A 101 7.20 15.43 0.36
N PRO A 102 6.90 15.73 1.63
CA PRO A 102 6.13 14.81 2.45
C PRO A 102 4.71 14.70 1.88
N PHE A 103 4.12 13.52 1.96
CA PHE A 103 2.75 13.31 1.46
C PHE A 103 2.02 12.26 2.28
N ALA A 104 0.70 12.38 2.33
CA ALA A 104 -0.22 11.32 2.70
C ALA A 104 -0.79 10.69 1.42
N LYS A 105 -1.14 9.42 1.47
CA LYS A 105 -1.72 8.67 0.36
C LYS A 105 -2.99 7.95 0.80
N LEU A 106 -3.94 7.85 -0.15
CA LEU A 106 -5.13 7.01 -0.03
C LEU A 106 -5.39 6.41 -1.41
N ARG A 107 -5.35 5.09 -1.48
CA ARG A 107 -5.50 4.34 -2.73
C ARG A 107 -6.45 3.17 -2.52
N SER A 108 -7.14 2.77 -3.57
CA SER A 108 -7.93 1.55 -3.64
C SER A 108 -7.47 0.73 -4.84
N GLY A 109 -7.76 -0.56 -4.83
CA GLY A 109 -7.35 -1.40 -5.93
C GLY A 109 -7.68 -2.86 -5.73
N PHE A 110 -6.85 -3.70 -6.30
CA PHE A 110 -7.02 -5.14 -6.26
C PHE A 110 -5.68 -5.85 -6.02
N LEU A 111 -5.77 -7.01 -5.41
CA LEU A 111 -4.70 -7.99 -5.29
C LEU A 111 -5.16 -9.27 -5.99
N SER A 112 -4.55 -9.60 -7.12
CA SER A 112 -4.80 -10.84 -7.85
C SER A 112 -3.79 -11.88 -7.42
N VAL A 113 -4.28 -12.97 -6.85
CA VAL A 113 -3.48 -14.14 -6.46
C VAL A 113 -3.65 -15.17 -7.56
N SER A 114 -2.57 -15.64 -8.16
CA SER A 114 -2.63 -16.69 -9.16
C SER A 114 -2.84 -18.06 -8.49
N GLU A 115 -3.40 -19.00 -9.24
CA GLU A 115 -3.53 -20.40 -8.79
C GLU A 115 -2.18 -20.97 -8.37
N ALA A 116 -2.18 -21.76 -7.29
CA ALA A 116 -0.98 -22.37 -6.75
C ALA A 116 -0.34 -23.33 -7.77
N ARG A 117 0.92 -23.11 -8.09
CA ARG A 117 1.65 -23.94 -9.07
C ARG A 117 2.11 -25.29 -8.52
N ARG A 118 2.20 -25.42 -7.19
CA ARG A 118 2.60 -26.67 -6.53
C ARG A 118 1.38 -27.34 -5.92
N PRO A 119 1.34 -28.69 -5.86
CA PRO A 119 0.24 -29.37 -5.21
C PRO A 119 0.19 -28.92 -3.73
N PHE A 120 -0.90 -28.28 -3.37
CA PHE A 120 -1.19 -27.83 -2.04
C PHE A 120 -2.19 -28.79 -1.40
N ALA A 121 -1.81 -29.42 -0.30
CA ALA A 121 -2.69 -30.36 0.39
C ALA A 121 -3.71 -29.57 1.23
N CYS A 122 -4.89 -29.33 0.68
CA CYS A 122 -6.00 -28.78 1.43
C CYS A 122 -6.72 -29.88 2.22
N VAL A 123 -6.87 -29.64 3.52
CA VAL A 123 -7.67 -30.50 4.39
C VAL A 123 -9.14 -30.22 4.09
N LEU A 124 -9.92 -31.28 3.82
CA LEU A 124 -11.37 -31.18 3.57
C LEU A 124 -12.12 -30.92 4.89
N ILE A 125 -11.99 -29.72 5.42
CA ILE A 125 -12.75 -29.22 6.56
C ILE A 125 -13.62 -28.04 6.13
N TYR A 126 -14.71 -27.81 6.83
CA TYR A 126 -15.58 -26.68 6.58
C TYR A 126 -15.74 -25.86 7.86
N PRO A 127 -15.57 -24.52 7.81
CA PRO A 127 -15.10 -23.77 6.65
C PRO A 127 -13.61 -24.08 6.32
N PRO A 128 -13.19 -23.84 5.06
CA PRO A 128 -11.81 -24.13 4.65
C PRO A 128 -10.81 -23.16 5.28
N PRO A 129 -9.55 -23.56 5.44
CA PRO A 129 -8.48 -22.62 5.80
C PRO A 129 -8.34 -21.52 4.73
N LEU A 130 -8.08 -20.28 5.14
CA LEU A 130 -7.91 -19.13 4.23
C LEU A 130 -6.84 -19.41 3.16
N SER A 131 -5.75 -20.11 3.53
CA SER A 131 -4.70 -20.51 2.59
C SER A 131 -5.21 -21.42 1.47
N CYS A 132 -6.13 -22.33 1.77
CA CYS A 132 -6.72 -23.21 0.78
C CYS A 132 -7.65 -22.46 -0.17
N GLU A 133 -8.39 -21.51 0.35
CA GLU A 133 -9.28 -20.67 -0.44
C GLU A 133 -8.49 -19.81 -1.43
N LEU A 134 -7.39 -19.20 -0.98
CA LEU A 134 -6.53 -18.39 -1.84
C LEU A 134 -5.73 -19.21 -2.86
N ALA A 135 -5.42 -20.48 -2.56
CA ALA A 135 -4.69 -21.36 -3.47
C ALA A 135 -5.46 -21.66 -4.77
N SER A 136 -6.78 -21.48 -4.80
CA SER A 136 -7.61 -21.62 -5.99
C SER A 136 -7.48 -20.48 -7.01
N GLY A 137 -6.78 -19.41 -6.62
CA GLY A 137 -6.63 -18.19 -7.41
C GLY A 137 -7.84 -17.27 -7.28
N GLN A 138 -7.61 -16.05 -6.80
CA GLN A 138 -8.68 -15.06 -6.63
C GLN A 138 -8.16 -13.64 -6.81
N THR A 139 -9.13 -12.73 -7.00
CA THR A 139 -8.86 -11.29 -6.99
C THR A 139 -9.58 -10.66 -5.79
N LEU A 140 -8.80 -10.07 -4.92
CA LEU A 140 -9.24 -9.45 -3.67
C LEU A 140 -9.29 -7.94 -3.82
N ALA A 141 -10.29 -7.29 -3.22
CA ALA A 141 -10.31 -5.83 -3.10
C ALA A 141 -9.35 -5.39 -2.00
N LEU A 142 -8.68 -4.26 -2.23
CA LEU A 142 -7.78 -3.70 -1.24
C LEU A 142 -7.85 -2.17 -1.16
N PHE A 143 -7.47 -1.65 0.00
CA PHE A 143 -7.28 -0.23 0.28
C PHE A 143 -5.91 -0.04 0.91
N ASP A 144 -5.18 1.01 0.48
CA ASP A 144 -3.86 1.35 0.98
C ASP A 144 -3.85 2.81 1.44
N PHE A 145 -3.49 3.03 2.69
CA PHE A 145 -3.39 4.35 3.27
C PHE A 145 -2.10 4.50 4.07
N GLY A 146 -1.55 5.69 4.04
CA GLY A 146 -0.27 5.95 4.68
C GLY A 146 0.35 7.24 4.20
N GLY A 147 1.66 7.24 4.10
CA GLY A 147 2.39 8.41 3.64
C GLY A 147 3.84 8.11 3.31
N GLY A 148 4.55 9.16 2.96
CA GLY A 148 5.94 9.04 2.58
C GLY A 148 6.62 10.38 2.35
N VAL A 149 7.82 10.28 1.85
CA VAL A 149 8.64 11.43 1.49
C VAL A 149 9.22 11.20 0.10
N GLU A 150 9.13 12.21 -0.71
CA GLU A 150 9.75 12.29 -2.03
C GLU A 150 10.84 13.34 -2.01
N VAL A 151 12.04 12.98 -2.45
CA VAL A 151 13.21 13.87 -2.51
C VAL A 151 13.64 14.05 -3.95
N SER A 152 13.57 15.27 -4.46
CA SER A 152 14.04 15.62 -5.80
C SER A 152 15.57 15.62 -5.82
N THR A 153 16.17 14.72 -6.58
CA THR A 153 17.63 14.66 -6.78
C THR A 153 18.08 15.66 -7.84
N THR A 154 17.25 15.87 -8.84
CA THR A 154 17.40 16.93 -9.87
C THR A 154 16.03 17.57 -10.14
N GLN A 155 15.95 18.49 -11.12
CA GLN A 155 14.67 19.04 -11.57
C GLN A 155 13.75 17.98 -12.20
N LYS A 156 14.32 16.88 -12.72
CA LYS A 156 13.59 15.83 -13.45
C LYS A 156 13.56 14.48 -12.75
N THR A 157 14.40 14.26 -11.75
CA THR A 157 14.54 12.97 -11.06
C THR A 157 14.20 13.09 -9.58
N PHE A 158 13.64 12.04 -9.02
CA PHE A 158 13.32 11.96 -7.59
C PHE A 158 13.52 10.54 -7.06
N VAL A 159 13.70 10.46 -5.75
CA VAL A 159 13.62 9.22 -4.95
C VAL A 159 12.43 9.35 -4.01
N ARG A 160 11.70 8.25 -3.82
CA ARG A 160 10.51 8.20 -2.97
C ARG A 160 10.62 7.05 -1.99
N VAL A 161 10.24 7.31 -0.75
CA VAL A 161 10.08 6.30 0.31
C VAL A 161 8.69 6.44 0.87
N GLU A 162 7.97 5.35 0.99
CA GLU A 162 6.61 5.34 1.53
C GLU A 162 6.36 4.14 2.44
N ALA A 163 5.46 4.34 3.39
CA ALA A 163 4.96 3.30 4.27
C ALA A 163 3.46 3.49 4.49
N GLY A 164 2.78 2.42 4.84
CA GLY A 164 1.35 2.48 5.11
C GLY A 164 0.77 1.14 5.53
N ASP A 165 -0.51 1.17 5.81
CA ASP A 165 -1.33 0.01 6.08
C ASP A 165 -2.17 -0.32 4.85
N ARG A 166 -2.19 -1.59 4.50
CA ARG A 166 -2.94 -2.15 3.38
C ARG A 166 -4.03 -3.05 3.94
N LEU A 167 -5.29 -2.66 3.74
CA LEU A 167 -6.46 -3.45 4.09
C LEU A 167 -6.83 -4.35 2.92
N VAL A 168 -6.72 -5.65 3.10
CA VAL A 168 -7.12 -6.66 2.10
C VAL A 168 -8.43 -7.29 2.55
N ARG A 169 -9.43 -7.30 1.66
CA ARG A 169 -10.71 -7.94 1.93
C ARG A 169 -10.65 -9.40 1.54
N TYR A 170 -10.57 -10.27 2.53
CA TYR A 170 -10.61 -11.71 2.37
C TYR A 170 -12.04 -12.25 2.32
N PRO A 171 -12.29 -13.34 1.57
CA PRO A 171 -13.62 -13.98 1.53
C PRO A 171 -13.91 -14.73 2.83
N GLY A 172 -15.18 -15.00 3.08
CA GLY A 172 -15.69 -15.97 4.04
C GLY A 172 -16.69 -16.91 3.37
N PRO A 173 -17.04 -18.06 3.97
CA PRO A 173 -16.58 -18.54 5.29
C PRO A 173 -15.19 -19.20 5.23
N VAL A 174 -14.29 -18.83 6.15
CA VAL A 174 -12.93 -19.39 6.22
C VAL A 174 -12.44 -19.46 7.68
N ILE A 175 -11.41 -20.29 7.92
CA ILE A 175 -10.63 -20.30 9.15
C ILE A 175 -9.31 -19.55 8.86
N ASP A 176 -9.02 -18.53 9.67
CA ASP A 176 -7.76 -17.82 9.57
C ASP A 176 -6.62 -18.63 10.24
N ARG A 177 -5.39 -18.09 10.19
CA ARG A 177 -4.21 -18.73 10.77
C ARG A 177 -4.30 -18.90 12.29
N SER A 178 -5.01 -18.01 12.98
CA SER A 178 -5.21 -18.10 14.45
C SER A 178 -6.19 -19.19 14.85
N GLY A 179 -6.91 -19.77 13.88
CA GLY A 179 -7.98 -20.74 14.09
C GLY A 179 -9.34 -20.08 14.32
N MET A 180 -9.45 -18.76 14.10
CA MET A 180 -10.73 -18.05 14.20
C MET A 180 -11.55 -18.30 12.93
N VAL A 181 -12.83 -18.59 13.14
CA VAL A 181 -13.79 -18.76 12.04
C VAL A 181 -14.37 -17.39 11.69
N HIS A 182 -14.27 -17.03 10.42
CA HIS A 182 -14.91 -15.87 9.83
C HIS A 182 -16.06 -16.36 8.94
N ASP A 183 -17.29 -16.17 9.36
CA ASP A 183 -18.48 -16.60 8.60
C ASP A 183 -18.70 -15.75 7.35
N ASP A 184 -18.32 -14.47 7.42
CA ASP A 184 -18.41 -13.49 6.33
C ASP A 184 -17.03 -12.98 5.93
N SER A 185 -16.99 -12.17 4.85
CA SER A 185 -15.77 -11.50 4.43
C SER A 185 -15.25 -10.54 5.50
N PHE A 186 -13.94 -10.51 5.70
CA PHE A 186 -13.25 -9.67 6.69
C PHE A 186 -12.08 -8.91 6.07
N PHE A 187 -11.53 -7.95 6.82
CA PHE A 187 -10.36 -7.20 6.41
C PHE A 187 -9.13 -7.63 7.22
N GLY A 188 -8.09 -8.07 6.52
CA GLY A 188 -6.76 -8.24 7.08
C GLY A 188 -5.94 -6.96 6.92
N HIS A 189 -5.00 -6.74 7.82
CA HIS A 189 -4.10 -5.60 7.85
C HIS A 189 -2.69 -6.03 7.45
N ASP A 190 -2.13 -5.44 6.42
CA ASP A 190 -0.77 -5.70 5.96
C ASP A 190 0.05 -4.41 6.01
N PHE A 191 1.20 -4.44 6.69
CA PHE A 191 2.11 -3.30 6.64
C PHE A 191 2.87 -3.32 5.31
N ARG A 192 2.83 -2.18 4.59
CA ARG A 192 3.50 -2.02 3.31
C ARG A 192 4.58 -0.95 3.41
N PHE A 193 5.76 -1.26 2.85
CA PHE A 193 6.87 -0.34 2.69
C PHE A 193 7.34 -0.36 1.24
N ALA A 194 7.67 0.81 0.66
CA ALA A 194 8.21 0.88 -0.69
C ALA A 194 9.29 1.95 -0.84
N VAL A 195 10.25 1.66 -1.69
CA VAL A 195 11.31 2.59 -2.11
C VAL A 195 11.35 2.61 -3.63
N GLY A 196 11.34 3.81 -4.21
CA GLY A 196 11.33 3.97 -5.65
C GLY A 196 12.11 5.18 -6.13
N ALA A 197 12.30 5.23 -7.44
CA ALA A 197 12.87 6.37 -8.13
C ALA A 197 12.07 6.66 -9.40
N GLY A 198 12.10 7.90 -9.87
CA GLY A 198 11.32 8.26 -11.03
C GLY A 198 11.77 9.54 -11.72
N LEU A 199 11.08 9.81 -12.82
CA LEU A 199 11.26 10.96 -13.68
C LEU A 199 10.01 11.83 -13.67
N ARG A 200 10.19 13.15 -13.82
CA ARG A 200 9.15 14.16 -14.02
C ARG A 200 9.29 14.81 -15.38
N PHE A 201 8.16 15.09 -16.01
CA PHE A 201 8.07 15.74 -17.33
C PHE A 201 6.73 16.45 -17.53
#